data_c1448020fb067b31f98bc763417934e9
#
_entry.id   c1448020fb067b31f98bc763417934e9
#
_cell.length_a   1.000
_cell.length_b   1.000
_cell.length_c   1.000
_cell.angle_alpha   90.00
_cell.angle_beta   90.00
_cell.angle_gamma   90.00
#
_symmetry.space_group_name_H-M   'P 1'
#
loop_
_entity.id
_entity.type
_entity.pdbx_description
1 polymer ?
#
loop_
_entity_poly.entity_id
_entity_poly.type
_entity_poly.pdbx_seq_one_letter_code
_entity_poly.pdbx_strand_id
1 'polypeptide(L)'
;MKRRTFSTALLSAGAAWATRAHADAGPVEGTHYVRLSQPLPPPTSGKIEVVEFFWYGCPHCNQFEPALDAWQKQLPADVAFRRMPVVFREEPYTTHQRLFYALESMGLVGAMHRKVFYAIHIDRQRLDRLPEIVAFMAKNGVDAAKFTEAFNSFSTQGKAKQAAQLSAQYKIDGVPALGIHGRYYTSGSLAGSNERMLAVADFLTERIRKKG
;
A
#
# COMPACT_ATOMS: atom_id res chain seq x y z
N MET A 1 -84.30 -18.27 27.33
CA MET A 1 -83.41 -18.20 26.15
C MET A 1 -82.11 -17.56 26.58
N LYS A 2 -80.99 -18.38 26.76
CA LYS A 2 -79.67 -17.89 27.21
C LYS A 2 -78.75 -17.88 26.01
N ARG A 3 -78.27 -16.67 25.59
CA ARG A 3 -77.30 -16.48 24.54
C ARG A 3 -75.89 -16.61 25.17
N ARG A 4 -75.13 -17.59 24.74
CA ARG A 4 -73.68 -17.77 25.06
C ARG A 4 -72.88 -16.96 24.06
N THR A 5 -72.13 -15.98 24.53
CA THR A 5 -71.10 -15.28 23.77
C THR A 5 -69.79 -16.04 23.84
N PHE A 6 -69.28 -16.46 22.67
CA PHE A 6 -67.95 -17.04 22.55
C PHE A 6 -66.94 -15.87 22.32
N SER A 7 -66.03 -15.72 23.25
CA SER A 7 -64.90 -14.84 23.09
C SER A 7 -63.73 -15.60 22.46
N THR A 8 -63.41 -15.28 21.22
CA THR A 8 -62.18 -15.77 20.54
C THR A 8 -60.99 -14.89 20.88
N ALA A 9 -60.06 -15.41 21.64
CA ALA A 9 -58.77 -14.77 21.91
C ALA A 9 -57.83 -15.04 20.72
N LEU A 10 -57.47 -13.99 19.97
CA LEU A 10 -56.40 -14.04 18.97
C LEU A 10 -55.04 -13.98 19.68
N LEU A 11 -54.30 -15.04 19.67
CA LEU A 11 -52.87 -15.11 20.01
C LEU A 11 -52.07 -14.60 18.80
N SER A 12 -51.60 -13.36 18.83
CA SER A 12 -50.65 -12.81 17.89
C SER A 12 -49.25 -13.27 18.29
N ALA A 13 -48.71 -14.31 17.60
CA ALA A 13 -47.33 -14.73 17.68
C ALA A 13 -46.47 -13.71 16.94
N GLY A 14 -45.85 -12.79 17.68
CA GLY A 14 -44.85 -11.87 17.17
C GLY A 14 -43.58 -12.65 16.82
N ALA A 15 -43.33 -12.86 15.52
CA ALA A 15 -42.02 -13.36 15.03
C ALA A 15 -41.00 -12.24 15.20
N ALA A 16 -40.22 -12.34 16.26
CA ALA A 16 -39.02 -11.50 16.42
C ALA A 16 -37.97 -11.94 15.37
N TRP A 17 -37.84 -11.21 14.29
CA TRP A 17 -36.71 -11.34 13.37
C TRP A 17 -35.49 -10.82 14.10
N ALA A 18 -34.70 -11.74 14.65
CA ALA A 18 -33.35 -11.48 15.10
C ALA A 18 -32.50 -11.16 13.85
N THR A 19 -32.35 -9.86 13.55
CA THR A 19 -31.31 -9.38 12.65
C THR A 19 -29.97 -9.73 13.28
N ARG A 20 -29.37 -10.84 12.84
CA ARG A 20 -27.97 -11.14 13.11
C ARG A 20 -27.17 -10.04 12.45
N ALA A 21 -26.79 -9.02 13.22
CA ALA A 21 -25.70 -8.14 12.87
C ALA A 21 -24.50 -9.06 12.61
N HIS A 22 -24.11 -9.25 11.36
CA HIS A 22 -22.81 -9.79 11.04
C HIS A 22 -21.83 -8.77 11.59
N ALA A 23 -21.36 -8.97 12.82
CA ALA A 23 -20.15 -8.33 13.29
C ALA A 23 -19.10 -8.66 12.23
N ASP A 24 -18.63 -7.64 11.52
CA ASP A 24 -17.61 -7.80 10.49
C ASP A 24 -16.40 -8.40 11.20
N ALA A 25 -16.24 -9.72 11.04
CA ALA A 25 -15.13 -10.44 11.65
C ALA A 25 -13.89 -9.85 10.99
N GLY A 26 -13.11 -9.06 11.75
CA GLY A 26 -11.98 -8.29 11.26
C GLY A 26 -11.04 -9.12 10.38
N PRO A 27 -10.00 -8.52 9.80
CA PRO A 27 -9.11 -9.21 8.87
C PRO A 27 -8.56 -10.54 9.43
N VAL A 28 -8.61 -11.61 8.62
CA VAL A 28 -8.24 -12.98 8.99
C VAL A 28 -6.86 -13.31 8.41
N GLU A 29 -5.97 -13.87 9.25
CA GLU A 29 -4.64 -14.34 8.84
C GLU A 29 -4.77 -15.53 7.86
N GLY A 30 -3.95 -15.52 6.81
CA GLY A 30 -4.01 -16.51 5.73
C GLY A 30 -5.05 -16.19 4.63
N THR A 31 -6.01 -15.30 4.91
CA THR A 31 -7.02 -14.85 3.93
C THR A 31 -6.77 -13.42 3.50
N HIS A 32 -6.73 -12.46 4.44
CA HIS A 32 -6.62 -11.04 4.15
C HIS A 32 -5.21 -10.49 4.31
N TYR A 33 -4.36 -11.19 5.04
CA TYR A 33 -2.95 -10.88 5.23
C TYR A 33 -2.17 -12.14 5.58
N VAL A 34 -0.87 -12.10 5.37
CA VAL A 34 0.05 -13.19 5.70
C VAL A 34 1.04 -12.71 6.77
N ARG A 35 1.31 -13.57 7.76
CA ARG A 35 2.41 -13.37 8.70
C ARG A 35 3.70 -13.90 8.07
N LEU A 36 4.77 -13.13 8.17
CA LEU A 36 6.10 -13.60 7.77
C LEU A 36 6.54 -14.75 8.69
N SER A 37 7.06 -15.81 8.08
CA SER A 37 7.61 -16.96 8.82
C SER A 37 8.78 -16.58 9.73
N GLN A 38 9.57 -15.58 9.31
CA GLN A 38 10.63 -14.96 10.09
C GLN A 38 10.40 -13.45 10.13
N PRO A 39 10.08 -12.88 11.30
CA PRO A 39 9.96 -11.45 11.45
C PRO A 39 11.30 -10.75 11.12
N LEU A 40 11.21 -9.62 10.44
CA LEU A 40 12.38 -8.78 10.17
C LEU A 40 12.71 -7.94 11.41
N PRO A 41 13.96 -7.44 11.51
CA PRO A 41 14.32 -6.51 12.57
C PRO A 41 13.35 -5.32 12.62
N PRO A 42 12.98 -4.85 13.83
CA PRO A 42 12.09 -3.69 13.94
C PRO A 42 12.77 -2.44 13.38
N PRO A 43 11.98 -1.49 12.85
CA PRO A 43 12.52 -0.21 12.38
C PRO A 43 13.25 0.54 13.48
N THR A 44 14.39 1.14 13.15
CA THR A 44 15.18 1.94 14.11
C THR A 44 14.49 3.22 14.58
N SER A 45 13.42 3.64 13.90
CA SER A 45 12.63 4.84 14.25
C SER A 45 11.80 4.68 15.53
N GLY A 46 11.65 3.47 16.07
CA GLY A 46 10.74 3.18 17.18
C GLY A 46 9.25 3.28 16.83
N LYS A 47 8.91 3.57 15.56
CA LYS A 47 7.53 3.66 15.08
C LYS A 47 7.09 2.34 14.44
N ILE A 48 5.77 2.13 14.36
CA ILE A 48 5.19 1.06 13.57
C ILE A 48 5.35 1.42 12.09
N GLU A 49 6.13 0.66 11.35
CA GLU A 49 6.40 0.94 9.94
C GLU A 49 5.37 0.27 9.04
N VAL A 50 4.86 1.03 8.06
CA VAL A 50 4.12 0.51 6.90
C VAL A 50 4.90 0.85 5.64
N VAL A 51 5.21 -0.19 4.85
CA VAL A 51 5.96 -0.08 3.59
C VAL A 51 5.03 -0.40 2.44
N GLU A 52 4.85 0.53 1.51
CA GLU A 52 4.24 0.22 0.22
C GLU A 52 5.27 -0.37 -0.72
N PHE A 53 4.98 -1.52 -1.28
CA PHE A 53 5.69 -2.09 -2.42
C PHE A 53 4.95 -1.74 -3.70
N PHE A 54 5.62 -1.07 -4.63
CA PHE A 54 5.01 -0.56 -5.85
C PHE A 54 5.94 -0.65 -7.07
N TRP A 55 5.40 -0.40 -8.24
CA TRP A 55 6.15 -0.19 -9.47
C TRP A 55 5.47 0.90 -10.31
N TYR A 56 6.24 1.85 -10.83
CA TYR A 56 5.68 2.94 -11.65
C TYR A 56 4.91 2.46 -12.88
N GLY A 57 5.32 1.35 -13.50
CA GLY A 57 4.61 0.76 -14.63
C GLY A 57 3.36 -0.04 -14.27
N CYS A 58 3.02 -0.18 -12.98
CA CYS A 58 1.85 -0.95 -12.54
C CYS A 58 0.58 -0.08 -12.57
N PRO A 59 -0.44 -0.42 -13.40
CA PRO A 59 -1.69 0.34 -13.46
C PRO A 59 -2.48 0.27 -12.14
N HIS A 60 -2.43 -0.84 -11.41
CA HIS A 60 -3.10 -0.99 -10.12
C HIS A 60 -2.44 -0.12 -9.04
N CYS A 61 -1.11 0.07 -9.07
CA CYS A 61 -0.42 1.01 -8.20
C CYS A 61 -0.87 2.45 -8.50
N ASN A 62 -0.93 2.84 -9.79
CA ASN A 62 -1.43 4.16 -10.17
C ASN A 62 -2.87 4.42 -9.70
N GLN A 63 -3.75 3.41 -9.80
CA GLN A 63 -5.13 3.50 -9.33
C GLN A 63 -5.23 3.60 -7.80
N PHE A 64 -4.30 2.99 -7.08
CA PHE A 64 -4.26 2.95 -5.62
C PHE A 64 -3.77 4.27 -5.00
N GLU A 65 -2.92 5.02 -5.68
CA GLU A 65 -2.27 6.24 -5.16
C GLU A 65 -3.23 7.26 -4.52
N PRO A 66 -4.40 7.61 -5.09
CA PRO A 66 -5.29 8.60 -4.46
C PRO A 66 -5.79 8.15 -3.08
N ALA A 67 -6.15 6.87 -2.92
CA ALA A 67 -6.61 6.31 -1.66
C ALA A 67 -5.46 6.23 -0.64
N LEU A 68 -4.27 5.81 -1.11
CA LEU A 68 -3.06 5.71 -0.29
C LEU A 68 -2.60 7.09 0.21
N ASP A 69 -2.61 8.11 -0.64
CA ASP A 69 -2.26 9.49 -0.25
C ASP A 69 -3.23 10.06 0.79
N ALA A 70 -4.53 9.77 0.65
CA ALA A 70 -5.54 10.18 1.62
C ALA A 70 -5.34 9.47 2.97
N TRP A 71 -5.09 8.17 2.94
CA TRP A 71 -4.83 7.35 4.12
C TRP A 71 -3.53 7.78 4.83
N GLN A 72 -2.45 8.02 4.09
CA GLN A 72 -1.17 8.45 4.67
C GLN A 72 -1.29 9.74 5.50
N LYS A 73 -2.14 10.69 5.07
CA LYS A 73 -2.38 11.96 5.79
C LYS A 73 -3.10 11.79 7.11
N GLN A 74 -3.75 10.64 7.33
CA GLN A 74 -4.52 10.34 8.54
C GLN A 74 -3.77 9.41 9.50
N LEU A 75 -2.54 9.02 9.17
CA LEU A 75 -1.75 8.11 10.00
C LEU A 75 -1.47 8.70 11.39
N PRO A 76 -1.64 7.90 12.45
CA PRO A 76 -1.22 8.29 13.79
C PRO A 76 0.28 8.61 13.86
N ALA A 77 0.69 9.45 14.81
CA ALA A 77 2.07 9.92 14.95
C ALA A 77 3.08 8.78 15.24
N ASP A 78 2.62 7.66 15.77
CA ASP A 78 3.41 6.46 16.05
C ASP A 78 3.54 5.50 14.85
N VAL A 79 2.91 5.82 13.71
CA VAL A 79 3.03 5.06 12.46
C VAL A 79 3.92 5.83 11.47
N ALA A 80 4.86 5.14 10.87
CA ALA A 80 5.71 5.66 9.79
C ALA A 80 5.37 4.95 8.48
N PHE A 81 5.13 5.74 7.43
CA PHE A 81 4.89 5.21 6.09
C PHE A 81 6.07 5.53 5.17
N ARG A 82 6.42 4.58 4.31
CA ARG A 82 7.37 4.81 3.21
C ARG A 82 7.03 3.98 1.99
N ARG A 83 7.46 4.44 0.84
CA ARG A 83 7.32 3.75 -0.44
C ARG A 83 8.59 3.00 -0.79
N MET A 84 8.44 1.85 -1.46
CA MET A 84 9.54 1.02 -1.89
C MET A 84 9.26 0.45 -3.29
N PRO A 85 9.99 0.91 -4.31
CA PRO A 85 9.85 0.35 -5.64
C PRO A 85 10.46 -1.05 -5.71
N VAL A 86 9.71 -2.00 -6.30
CA VAL A 86 10.14 -3.40 -6.47
C VAL A 86 10.79 -3.65 -7.82
N VAL A 87 11.57 -4.72 -7.89
CA VAL A 87 12.15 -5.27 -9.11
C VAL A 87 11.79 -6.75 -9.23
N PHE A 88 10.90 -7.10 -10.16
CA PHE A 88 10.56 -8.49 -10.49
C PHE A 88 11.34 -9.04 -11.68
N ARG A 89 11.82 -8.16 -12.54
CA ARG A 89 12.65 -8.42 -13.74
C ARG A 89 13.66 -7.30 -13.84
N GLU A 90 14.58 -7.40 -14.82
CA GLU A 90 15.55 -6.34 -15.04
C GLU A 90 14.88 -5.04 -15.49
N GLU A 91 14.97 -4.67 -16.76
CA GLU A 91 14.36 -3.42 -17.24
C GLU A 91 12.87 -3.61 -17.61
N PRO A 92 12.04 -2.58 -17.42
CA PRO A 92 12.32 -1.24 -16.91
C PRO A 92 12.24 -1.10 -15.38
N TYR A 93 12.09 -2.19 -14.63
CA TYR A 93 11.92 -2.15 -13.16
C TYR A 93 13.11 -1.51 -12.46
N THR A 94 14.34 -1.86 -12.86
CA THR A 94 15.59 -1.33 -12.28
C THR A 94 15.71 0.17 -12.56
N THR A 95 15.37 0.61 -13.76
CA THR A 95 15.36 2.03 -14.14
C THR A 95 14.31 2.80 -13.33
N HIS A 96 13.08 2.28 -13.17
CA HIS A 96 12.05 2.92 -12.35
C HIS A 96 12.38 2.93 -10.86
N GLN A 97 13.07 1.92 -10.36
CA GLN A 97 13.54 1.89 -8.98
C GLN A 97 14.59 2.98 -8.73
N ARG A 98 15.56 3.13 -9.63
CA ARG A 98 16.56 4.21 -9.55
C ARG A 98 15.94 5.60 -9.72
N LEU A 99 14.93 5.75 -10.58
CA LEU A 99 14.16 6.98 -10.72
C LEU A 99 13.55 7.39 -9.37
N PHE A 100 12.89 6.48 -8.67
CA PHE A 100 12.28 6.78 -7.36
C PHE A 100 13.36 7.22 -6.35
N TYR A 101 14.45 6.48 -6.22
CA TYR A 101 15.50 6.80 -5.24
C TYR A 101 16.31 8.04 -5.59
N ALA A 102 16.42 8.40 -6.87
CA ALA A 102 16.96 9.70 -7.28
C ALA A 102 16.04 10.84 -6.82
N LEU A 103 14.72 10.72 -7.05
CA LEU A 103 13.74 11.70 -6.55
C LEU A 103 13.75 11.79 -5.02
N GLU A 104 13.87 10.66 -4.33
CA GLU A 104 13.94 10.63 -2.87
C GLU A 104 15.19 11.35 -2.35
N SER A 105 16.36 11.11 -2.94
CA SER A 105 17.61 11.75 -2.55
C SER A 105 17.60 13.28 -2.77
N MET A 106 16.80 13.75 -3.75
CA MET A 106 16.60 15.15 -4.05
C MET A 106 15.44 15.79 -3.26
N GLY A 107 14.71 15.03 -2.44
CA GLY A 107 13.51 15.51 -1.73
C GLY A 107 12.31 15.78 -2.65
N LEU A 108 12.29 15.22 -3.85
CA LEU A 108 11.31 15.51 -4.89
C LEU A 108 10.18 14.48 -5.03
N VAL A 109 10.14 13.44 -4.18
CA VAL A 109 9.07 12.43 -4.26
C VAL A 109 7.69 13.08 -4.17
N GLY A 110 7.45 13.95 -3.19
CA GLY A 110 6.15 14.61 -3.02
C GLY A 110 5.70 15.42 -4.24
N ALA A 111 6.63 16.03 -4.97
CA ALA A 111 6.33 16.84 -6.14
C ALA A 111 6.21 16.04 -7.45
N MET A 112 6.94 14.93 -7.56
CA MET A 112 7.13 14.23 -8.83
C MET A 112 6.47 12.86 -8.91
N HIS A 113 6.25 12.17 -7.79
CA HIS A 113 5.76 10.80 -7.76
C HIS A 113 4.47 10.60 -8.58
N ARG A 114 3.46 11.42 -8.31
CA ARG A 114 2.19 11.40 -9.06
C ARG A 114 2.34 11.79 -10.52
N LYS A 115 3.27 12.72 -10.83
CA LYS A 115 3.54 13.12 -12.22
C LYS A 115 4.17 11.99 -13.03
N VAL A 116 5.04 11.18 -12.43
CA VAL A 116 5.63 9.99 -13.06
C VAL A 116 4.54 8.97 -13.39
N PHE A 117 3.67 8.64 -12.44
CA PHE A 117 2.53 7.77 -12.71
C PHE A 117 1.63 8.32 -13.82
N TYR A 118 1.30 9.60 -13.79
CA TYR A 118 0.46 10.25 -14.80
C TYR A 118 1.11 10.16 -16.18
N ALA A 119 2.40 10.48 -16.28
CA ALA A 119 3.14 10.41 -17.54
C ALA A 119 3.09 9.01 -18.16
N ILE A 120 3.29 7.97 -17.35
CA ILE A 120 3.30 6.58 -17.83
C ILE A 120 1.89 6.11 -18.22
N HIS A 121 0.89 6.32 -17.33
CA HIS A 121 -0.42 5.68 -17.48
C HIS A 121 -1.42 6.50 -18.30
N ILE A 122 -1.31 7.83 -18.28
CA ILE A 122 -2.23 8.73 -19.00
C ILE A 122 -1.59 9.25 -20.26
N ASP A 123 -0.40 9.87 -20.17
CA ASP A 123 0.30 10.44 -21.34
C ASP A 123 1.03 9.38 -22.17
N ARG A 124 1.05 8.10 -21.74
CA ARG A 124 1.67 6.98 -22.45
C ARG A 124 3.17 7.17 -22.72
N GLN A 125 3.85 7.95 -21.88
CA GLN A 125 5.31 8.08 -21.92
C GLN A 125 5.94 6.83 -21.30
N ARG A 126 6.93 6.27 -21.98
CA ARG A 126 7.52 5.02 -21.50
C ARG A 126 8.36 5.20 -20.24
N LEU A 127 9.20 6.23 -20.21
CA LEU A 127 10.15 6.52 -19.12
C LEU A 127 11.02 5.30 -18.73
N ASP A 128 11.30 4.44 -19.68
CA ASP A 128 12.03 3.19 -19.48
C ASP A 128 13.55 3.39 -19.51
N ARG A 129 14.02 4.54 -20.01
CA ARG A 129 15.44 4.85 -20.20
C ARG A 129 15.80 6.21 -19.63
N LEU A 130 17.02 6.33 -19.11
CA LEU A 130 17.50 7.57 -18.47
C LEU A 130 17.32 8.82 -19.33
N PRO A 131 17.63 8.86 -20.66
CA PRO A 131 17.42 10.06 -21.46
C PRO A 131 15.96 10.52 -21.50
N GLU A 132 14.99 9.61 -21.56
CA GLU A 132 13.55 9.90 -21.54
C GLU A 132 13.14 10.49 -20.17
N ILE A 133 13.65 9.91 -19.09
CA ILE A 133 13.39 10.38 -17.73
C ILE A 133 13.99 11.78 -17.53
N VAL A 134 15.24 12.01 -17.96
CA VAL A 134 15.90 13.31 -17.83
C VAL A 134 15.13 14.40 -18.59
N ALA A 135 14.68 14.12 -19.82
CA ALA A 135 13.85 15.05 -20.59
C ALA A 135 12.52 15.36 -19.86
N PHE A 136 11.87 14.32 -19.31
CA PHE A 136 10.65 14.48 -18.51
C PHE A 136 10.92 15.32 -17.23
N MET A 137 12.00 15.08 -16.52
CA MET A 137 12.40 15.85 -15.33
C MET A 137 12.64 17.33 -15.67
N ALA A 138 13.40 17.61 -16.75
CA ALA A 138 13.65 18.98 -17.21
C ALA A 138 12.35 19.71 -17.56
N LYS A 139 11.43 19.05 -18.28
CA LYS A 139 10.10 19.60 -18.59
C LYS A 139 9.27 19.94 -17.36
N ASN A 140 9.52 19.26 -16.23
CA ASN A 140 8.85 19.50 -14.95
C ASN A 140 9.64 20.42 -14.00
N GLY A 141 10.66 21.11 -14.48
CA GLY A 141 11.43 22.08 -13.70
C GLY A 141 12.50 21.46 -12.79
N VAL A 142 12.82 20.19 -12.96
CA VAL A 142 13.90 19.52 -12.23
C VAL A 142 15.21 19.68 -12.99
N ASP A 143 16.27 20.09 -12.31
CA ASP A 143 17.61 20.21 -12.87
C ASP A 143 18.10 18.87 -13.44
N ALA A 144 18.30 18.82 -14.76
CA ALA A 144 18.66 17.61 -15.48
C ALA A 144 20.03 17.04 -15.08
N ALA A 145 21.01 17.91 -14.81
CA ALA A 145 22.35 17.49 -14.42
C ALA A 145 22.36 16.89 -13.02
N LYS A 146 21.75 17.59 -12.05
CA LYS A 146 21.60 17.10 -10.66
C LYS A 146 20.79 15.81 -10.60
N PHE A 147 19.72 15.70 -11.39
CA PHE A 147 18.94 14.47 -11.45
C PHE A 147 19.77 13.31 -12.01
N THR A 148 20.53 13.52 -13.08
CA THR A 148 21.39 12.50 -13.68
C THR A 148 22.48 12.05 -12.69
N GLU A 149 23.08 12.97 -11.94
CA GLU A 149 24.03 12.65 -10.88
C GLU A 149 23.36 11.80 -9.77
N ALA A 150 22.21 12.23 -9.26
CA ALA A 150 21.45 11.52 -8.24
C ALA A 150 21.06 10.10 -8.71
N PHE A 151 20.61 9.96 -9.96
CA PHE A 151 20.22 8.68 -10.55
C PHE A 151 21.39 7.70 -10.65
N ASN A 152 22.60 8.18 -10.92
CA ASN A 152 23.81 7.37 -11.05
C ASN A 152 24.60 7.22 -9.74
N SER A 153 24.17 7.85 -8.66
CA SER A 153 24.88 7.87 -7.39
C SER A 153 24.97 6.49 -6.72
N PHE A 154 26.02 6.25 -5.95
CA PHE A 154 26.14 5.06 -5.10
C PHE A 154 25.02 4.94 -4.08
N SER A 155 24.52 6.08 -3.58
CA SER A 155 23.38 6.12 -2.65
C SER A 155 22.13 5.52 -3.29
N THR A 156 21.78 5.95 -4.51
CA THR A 156 20.64 5.42 -5.27
C THR A 156 20.79 3.92 -5.52
N GLN A 157 21.98 3.48 -5.94
CA GLN A 157 22.25 2.05 -6.18
C GLN A 157 22.18 1.24 -4.89
N GLY A 158 22.71 1.76 -3.78
CA GLY A 158 22.64 1.12 -2.46
C GLY A 158 21.21 0.93 -1.97
N LYS A 159 20.39 1.99 -2.08
CA LYS A 159 18.95 1.93 -1.73
C LYS A 159 18.18 0.96 -2.62
N ALA A 160 18.45 0.93 -3.92
CA ALA A 160 17.87 -0.02 -4.85
C ALA A 160 18.17 -1.47 -4.45
N LYS A 161 19.42 -1.78 -4.10
CA LYS A 161 19.82 -3.10 -3.60
C LYS A 161 19.11 -3.46 -2.29
N GLN A 162 19.02 -2.54 -1.34
CA GLN A 162 18.31 -2.75 -0.08
C GLN A 162 16.82 -3.02 -0.31
N ALA A 163 16.19 -2.29 -1.23
CA ALA A 163 14.79 -2.50 -1.59
C ALA A 163 14.55 -3.88 -2.19
N ALA A 164 15.42 -4.34 -3.08
CA ALA A 164 15.33 -5.69 -3.65
C ALA A 164 15.44 -6.76 -2.55
N GLN A 165 16.37 -6.61 -1.60
CA GLN A 165 16.51 -7.51 -0.46
C GLN A 165 15.26 -7.52 0.42
N LEU A 166 14.72 -6.35 0.76
CA LEU A 166 13.55 -6.26 1.61
C LEU A 166 12.30 -6.84 0.93
N SER A 167 12.10 -6.58 -0.37
CA SER A 167 11.02 -7.19 -1.15
C SER A 167 11.09 -8.72 -1.12
N ALA A 168 12.29 -9.29 -1.26
CA ALA A 168 12.49 -10.73 -1.17
C ALA A 168 12.21 -11.27 0.25
N GLN A 169 12.61 -10.55 1.30
CA GLN A 169 12.34 -10.94 2.68
C GLN A 169 10.85 -10.93 3.02
N TYR A 170 10.09 -9.99 2.45
CA TYR A 170 8.62 -9.96 2.55
C TYR A 170 7.95 -10.97 1.61
N LYS A 171 8.70 -11.61 0.70
CA LYS A 171 8.20 -12.52 -0.33
C LYS A 171 7.16 -11.86 -1.23
N ILE A 172 7.40 -10.60 -1.60
CA ILE A 172 6.51 -9.84 -2.47
C ILE A 172 6.56 -10.42 -3.87
N ASP A 173 5.42 -10.89 -4.36
CA ASP A 173 5.23 -11.51 -5.67
C ASP A 173 4.32 -10.69 -6.61
N GLY A 174 3.71 -9.61 -6.09
CA GLY A 174 2.86 -8.70 -6.83
C GLY A 174 2.74 -7.33 -6.16
N VAL A 175 2.29 -6.33 -6.93
CA VAL A 175 2.09 -4.95 -6.46
C VAL A 175 0.76 -4.39 -6.97
N PRO A 176 0.11 -3.47 -6.20
CA PRO A 176 0.57 -2.92 -4.93
C PRO A 176 0.46 -3.93 -3.77
N ALA A 177 1.37 -3.82 -2.80
CA ALA A 177 1.33 -4.57 -1.56
C ALA A 177 1.80 -3.70 -0.38
N LEU A 178 1.33 -4.01 0.83
CA LEU A 178 1.77 -3.33 2.05
C LEU A 178 2.47 -4.33 2.97
N GLY A 179 3.68 -3.98 3.40
CA GLY A 179 4.41 -4.66 4.47
C GLY A 179 4.23 -3.93 5.79
N ILE A 180 3.92 -4.64 6.87
CA ILE A 180 3.62 -4.04 8.15
C ILE A 180 4.63 -4.51 9.20
N HIS A 181 5.47 -3.57 9.64
CA HIS A 181 6.41 -3.66 10.74
C HIS A 181 7.33 -4.89 10.70
N GLY A 182 7.73 -5.34 9.51
CA GLY A 182 8.56 -6.54 9.37
C GLY A 182 7.88 -7.84 9.79
N ARG A 183 6.57 -7.86 10.01
CA ARG A 183 5.84 -9.02 10.57
C ARG A 183 4.75 -9.55 9.66
N TYR A 184 4.10 -8.68 8.90
CA TYR A 184 2.94 -9.03 8.08
C TYR A 184 3.04 -8.38 6.72
N TYR A 185 2.36 -8.96 5.74
CA TYR A 185 2.07 -8.27 4.49
C TYR A 185 0.64 -8.55 4.02
N THR A 186 0.12 -7.63 3.23
CA THR A 186 -1.17 -7.74 2.55
C THR A 186 -1.05 -7.18 1.14
N SER A 187 -1.98 -7.55 0.27
CA SER A 187 -2.08 -7.05 -1.10
C SER A 187 -3.55 -6.87 -1.48
N GLY A 188 -3.83 -6.17 -2.58
CA GLY A 188 -5.20 -6.04 -3.07
C GLY A 188 -5.87 -7.38 -3.34
N SER A 189 -5.12 -8.39 -3.81
CA SER A 189 -5.63 -9.76 -4.04
C SER A 189 -5.96 -10.48 -2.74
N LEU A 190 -5.14 -10.34 -1.70
CA LEU A 190 -5.42 -10.93 -0.38
C LEU A 190 -6.59 -10.22 0.31
N ALA A 191 -6.57 -8.91 0.36
CA ALA A 191 -7.60 -8.13 1.05
C ALA A 191 -8.96 -8.12 0.31
N GLY A 192 -8.96 -8.44 -0.99
CA GLY A 192 -10.15 -8.39 -1.86
C GLY A 192 -10.31 -7.06 -2.61
N SER A 193 -9.67 -5.99 -2.18
CA SER A 193 -9.51 -4.73 -2.92
C SER A 193 -8.35 -3.89 -2.37
N ASN A 194 -7.93 -2.87 -3.12
CA ASN A 194 -6.89 -1.95 -2.68
C ASN A 194 -7.33 -1.12 -1.45
N GLU A 195 -8.60 -0.72 -1.39
CA GLU A 195 -9.15 0.04 -0.25
C GLU A 195 -9.20 -0.84 1.02
N ARG A 196 -9.62 -2.09 0.87
CA ARG A 196 -9.59 -3.04 2.01
C ARG A 196 -8.18 -3.34 2.49
N MET A 197 -7.18 -3.26 1.61
CA MET A 197 -5.78 -3.41 2.00
C MET A 197 -5.36 -2.33 3.03
N LEU A 198 -5.85 -1.09 2.91
CA LEU A 198 -5.62 -0.03 3.90
C LEU A 198 -6.28 -0.35 5.24
N ALA A 199 -7.51 -0.83 5.24
CA ALA A 199 -8.19 -1.26 6.47
C ALA A 199 -7.47 -2.45 7.15
N VAL A 200 -6.90 -3.36 6.37
CA VAL A 200 -6.05 -4.45 6.90
C VAL A 200 -4.77 -3.89 7.53
N ALA A 201 -4.15 -2.88 6.91
CA ALA A 201 -2.96 -2.22 7.48
C ALA A 201 -3.29 -1.53 8.80
N ASP A 202 -4.41 -0.83 8.90
CA ASP A 202 -4.89 -0.20 10.15
C ASP A 202 -5.12 -1.24 11.25
N PHE A 203 -5.81 -2.33 10.93
CA PHE A 203 -6.01 -3.43 11.87
C PHE A 203 -4.70 -4.02 12.38
N LEU A 204 -3.72 -4.20 11.49
CA LEU A 204 -2.42 -4.78 11.87
C LEU A 204 -1.57 -3.81 12.69
N THR A 205 -1.60 -2.52 12.38
CA THR A 205 -0.90 -1.49 13.18
C THR A 205 -1.48 -1.40 14.58
N GLU A 206 -2.82 -1.43 14.75
CA GLU A 206 -3.49 -1.51 16.03
C GLU A 206 -3.11 -2.78 16.82
N ARG A 207 -3.07 -3.92 16.12
CA ARG A 207 -2.67 -5.20 16.73
C ARG A 207 -1.22 -5.17 17.23
N ILE A 208 -0.31 -4.52 16.50
CA ILE A 208 1.09 -4.36 16.90
C ILE A 208 1.17 -3.45 18.13
N ARG A 209 0.49 -2.29 18.10
CA ARG A 209 0.43 -1.33 19.22
C ARG A 209 -0.02 -1.96 20.53
N LYS A 210 -1.01 -2.84 20.50
CA LYS A 210 -1.54 -3.53 21.69
C LYS A 210 -0.63 -4.64 22.24
N LYS A 211 0.37 -5.08 21.48
CA LYS A 211 1.26 -6.19 21.86
C LYS A 211 2.68 -5.74 22.22
N GLY A 212 3.03 -4.52 21.93
CA GLY A 212 4.29 -3.87 22.32
C GLY A 212 4.16 -3.21 23.65
#